data_cb804afb24f58575bfc7b3107ba487ec
#
_entry.id   cb804afb24f58575bfc7b3107ba487ec
#
_cell.length_a   1.000
_cell.length_b   1.000
_cell.length_c   1.000
_cell.angle_alpha   90.00
_cell.angle_beta   90.00
_cell.angle_gamma   90.00
#
_symmetry.space_group_name_H-M   'P 1'
#
loop_
_entity.id
_entity.type
_entity.pdbx_description
1 polymer ?
#
loop_
_entity_poly.entity_id
_entity_poly.type
_entity_poly.pdbx_seq_one_letter_code
_entity_poly.pdbx_strand_id
1 'polypeptide(L)'
;RNYNNATPVAKIACGSNVDDYEWTEKVLETTNRRMPKEAHGAMDGLSLHYYTHPGGWENKGSATDFTETEWYETMKRTYYMEELVTRHGAIMDKYDPEKKVGMIVDEWGCWFDVEPGTNPGFLYQQNTMRDALVAGINLNILQQAL
;
A
#
# COMPACT_ATOMS: atom_id res chain seq x y z
N ARG A 1 -22.61 -8.64 12.69
CA ARG A 1 -22.36 -9.79 11.77
C ARG A 1 -23.61 -9.98 10.92
N ASN A 2 -23.69 -9.32 9.78
CA ASN A 2 -24.88 -9.37 8.92
C ASN A 2 -24.59 -9.99 7.55
N TYR A 3 -23.51 -10.76 7.45
CA TYR A 3 -23.15 -11.42 6.20
C TYR A 3 -23.54 -12.89 6.25
N ASN A 4 -24.03 -13.38 5.12
CA ASN A 4 -24.35 -14.77 4.93
C ASN A 4 -23.12 -15.66 5.19
N ASN A 5 -23.19 -16.53 6.18
CA ASN A 5 -22.11 -17.46 6.51
C ASN A 5 -21.91 -18.58 5.47
N ALA A 6 -22.70 -18.61 4.40
CA ALA A 6 -22.64 -19.65 3.38
C ALA A 6 -21.42 -19.51 2.45
N THR A 7 -20.82 -18.31 2.37
CA THR A 7 -19.63 -18.08 1.55
C THR A 7 -18.52 -17.47 2.42
N PRO A 8 -17.35 -18.07 2.52
CA PRO A 8 -16.22 -17.46 3.21
C PRO A 8 -15.88 -16.11 2.58
N VAL A 9 -15.76 -15.08 3.40
CA VAL A 9 -15.35 -13.73 2.98
C VAL A 9 -13.99 -13.46 3.60
N ALA A 10 -13.01 -13.12 2.77
CA ALA A 10 -11.69 -12.67 3.26
C ALA A 10 -11.84 -11.37 4.06
N LYS A 11 -11.21 -11.33 5.20
CA LYS A 11 -11.23 -10.17 6.12
C LYS A 11 -9.88 -9.48 6.05
N ILE A 12 -9.86 -8.33 5.41
CA ILE A 12 -8.66 -7.51 5.31
C ILE A 12 -8.73 -6.42 6.38
N ALA A 13 -7.76 -6.41 7.27
CA ALA A 13 -7.64 -5.37 8.27
C ALA A 13 -7.01 -4.11 7.66
N CYS A 14 -7.42 -2.95 8.17
CA CYS A 14 -6.81 -1.68 7.81
C CYS A 14 -5.35 -1.68 8.23
N GLY A 15 -4.47 -1.59 7.26
CA GLY A 15 -3.03 -1.51 7.47
C GLY A 15 -2.53 -0.08 7.64
N SER A 16 -1.23 0.07 7.60
CA SER A 16 -0.58 1.35 7.79
C SER A 16 -0.66 2.23 6.55
N ASN A 17 -0.58 3.52 6.79
CA ASN A 17 -0.26 4.49 5.75
C ASN A 17 1.27 4.56 5.62
N VAL A 18 1.79 4.13 4.47
CA VAL A 18 3.22 4.13 4.12
C VAL A 18 4.07 3.43 5.20
N ASP A 19 4.90 4.15 5.91
CA ASP A 19 5.92 3.67 6.85
C ASP A 19 5.52 3.78 8.32
N ASP A 20 4.23 3.82 8.62
CA ASP A 20 3.76 3.71 9.99
C ASP A 20 3.90 2.25 10.50
N TYR A 21 5.14 1.86 10.75
CA TYR A 21 5.47 0.52 11.25
C TYR A 21 4.89 0.25 12.64
N GLU A 22 4.70 1.30 13.45
CA GLU A 22 4.08 1.18 14.77
C GLU A 22 2.61 0.76 14.64
N TRP A 23 1.88 1.31 13.66
CA TRP A 23 0.52 0.88 13.38
C TRP A 23 0.45 -0.62 13.06
N THR A 24 1.30 -1.09 12.14
CA THR A 24 1.37 -2.51 11.78
C THR A 24 1.63 -3.40 13.00
N GLU A 25 2.62 -3.02 13.83
CA GLU A 25 2.92 -3.76 15.06
C GLU A 25 1.73 -3.76 16.03
N LYS A 26 1.08 -2.62 16.25
CA LYS A 26 -0.08 -2.50 17.15
C LYS A 26 -1.29 -3.30 16.70
N VAL A 27 -1.58 -3.31 15.41
CA VAL A 27 -2.68 -4.13 14.85
C VAL A 27 -2.42 -5.61 15.13
N LEU A 28 -1.22 -6.11 14.80
CA LEU A 28 -0.85 -7.51 14.99
C LEU A 28 -0.79 -7.89 16.48
N GLU A 29 -0.19 -7.06 17.32
CA GLU A 29 -0.15 -7.27 18.76
C GLU A 29 -1.56 -7.33 19.36
N THR A 30 -2.45 -6.44 18.95
CA THR A 30 -3.82 -6.37 19.47
C THR A 30 -4.63 -7.60 19.07
N THR A 31 -4.51 -8.03 17.82
CA THR A 31 -5.22 -9.20 17.32
C THR A 31 -4.71 -10.48 17.97
N ASN A 32 -3.41 -10.61 18.21
CA ASN A 32 -2.83 -11.77 18.89
C ASN A 32 -3.14 -11.83 20.39
N ARG A 33 -3.19 -10.67 21.08
CA ARG A 33 -3.43 -10.64 22.54
C ARG A 33 -4.91 -10.72 22.93
N ARG A 34 -5.79 -10.13 22.12
CA ARG A 34 -7.21 -9.97 22.47
C ARG A 34 -8.11 -11.06 21.92
N MET A 35 -7.60 -11.89 21.05
CA MET A 35 -8.38 -12.97 20.47
C MET A 35 -8.07 -14.28 21.18
N PRO A 36 -9.09 -15.04 21.60
CA PRO A 36 -8.90 -16.41 22.03
C PRO A 36 -8.16 -17.19 20.94
N LYS A 37 -7.37 -18.20 21.30
CA LYS A 37 -6.64 -19.03 20.32
C LYS A 37 -7.55 -19.60 19.23
N GLU A 38 -8.81 -19.81 19.55
CA GLU A 38 -9.87 -20.28 18.65
C GLU A 38 -10.33 -19.20 17.65
N ALA A 39 -10.01 -17.93 17.91
CA ALA A 39 -10.28 -16.80 17.02
C ALA A 39 -9.05 -16.33 16.24
N HIS A 40 -7.95 -17.08 16.32
CA HIS A 40 -6.84 -16.91 15.41
C HIS A 40 -7.35 -17.08 13.98
N GLY A 41 -7.09 -16.12 13.11
CA GLY A 41 -7.77 -15.98 11.82
C GLY A 41 -8.87 -14.92 11.83
N ALA A 42 -8.80 -13.96 12.77
CA ALA A 42 -9.66 -12.79 12.79
C ALA A 42 -9.52 -11.95 11.52
N MET A 43 -8.36 -11.99 10.90
CA MET A 43 -8.08 -11.39 9.60
C MET A 43 -7.33 -12.38 8.72
N ASP A 44 -7.55 -12.25 7.43
CA ASP A 44 -6.90 -13.04 6.38
C ASP A 44 -5.81 -12.21 5.69
N GLY A 45 -5.83 -10.90 5.86
CA GLY A 45 -4.82 -9.99 5.33
C GLY A 45 -4.74 -8.67 6.09
N LEU A 46 -3.64 -7.98 5.90
CA LEU A 46 -3.37 -6.63 6.39
C LEU A 46 -3.03 -5.74 5.21
N SER A 47 -3.74 -4.63 5.02
CA SER A 47 -3.53 -3.76 3.87
C SER A 47 -2.27 -2.90 4.02
N LEU A 48 -1.71 -2.47 2.89
CA LEU A 48 -0.61 -1.51 2.81
C LEU A 48 -0.87 -0.57 1.64
N HIS A 49 -0.73 0.74 1.88
CA HIS A 49 -0.92 1.77 0.88
C HIS A 49 0.36 2.56 0.68
N TYR A 50 0.72 2.79 -0.58
CA TYR A 50 1.82 3.67 -0.95
C TYR A 50 1.60 4.35 -2.30
N TYR A 51 1.50 5.67 -2.29
CA TYR A 51 1.44 6.47 -3.51
C TYR A 51 2.77 7.15 -3.81
N THR A 52 3.18 7.05 -5.06
CA THR A 52 4.44 7.62 -5.56
C THR A 52 4.19 8.97 -6.24
N HIS A 53 4.95 9.97 -5.88
CA HIS A 53 4.95 11.31 -6.47
C HIS A 53 6.32 11.98 -6.29
N PRO A 54 6.72 12.96 -7.16
CA PRO A 54 8.06 13.56 -7.11
C PRO A 54 8.28 14.49 -5.91
N GLY A 55 7.23 15.12 -5.41
CA GLY A 55 7.27 16.07 -4.31
C GLY A 55 6.76 15.51 -2.97
N GLY A 56 6.35 16.40 -2.08
CA GLY A 56 5.69 16.05 -0.83
C GLY A 56 4.18 15.89 -1.00
N TRP A 57 3.50 15.49 0.06
CA TRP A 57 2.04 15.30 0.05
C TRP A 57 1.27 16.57 -0.31
N GLU A 58 1.76 17.73 0.14
CA GLU A 58 1.17 19.04 -0.13
C GLU A 58 1.49 19.59 -1.53
N ASN A 59 2.46 18.99 -2.23
CA ASN A 59 2.86 19.37 -3.56
C ASN A 59 3.34 18.12 -4.32
N LYS A 60 2.39 17.37 -4.84
CA LYS A 60 2.64 16.10 -5.52
C LYS A 60 3.18 16.27 -6.94
N GLY A 61 3.05 17.49 -7.49
CA GLY A 61 3.44 17.79 -8.87
C GLY A 61 2.36 17.45 -9.90
N SER A 62 2.61 17.88 -11.14
CA SER A 62 1.70 17.68 -12.27
C SER A 62 1.74 16.24 -12.80
N ALA A 63 0.60 15.76 -13.25
CA ALA A 63 0.49 14.48 -13.95
C ALA A 63 1.15 14.52 -15.35
N THR A 64 1.17 15.67 -16.03
CA THR A 64 1.59 15.78 -17.42
C THR A 64 2.70 16.82 -17.65
N ASP A 65 2.74 17.89 -16.88
CA ASP A 65 3.75 18.96 -17.00
C ASP A 65 4.82 18.81 -15.91
N PHE A 66 5.71 17.88 -16.10
CA PHE A 66 6.79 17.56 -15.18
C PHE A 66 8.16 17.66 -15.83
N THR A 67 9.14 18.04 -15.04
CA THR A 67 10.54 18.15 -15.44
C THR A 67 11.23 16.78 -15.48
N GLU A 68 12.39 16.70 -16.13
CA GLU A 68 13.26 15.51 -16.09
C GLU A 68 13.64 15.13 -14.64
N THR A 69 13.89 16.11 -13.79
CA THR A 69 14.18 15.89 -12.36
C THR A 69 13.01 15.22 -11.66
N GLU A 70 11.80 15.69 -11.87
CA GLU A 70 10.58 15.10 -11.27
C GLU A 70 10.32 13.69 -11.80
N TRP A 71 10.66 13.43 -13.07
CA TRP A 71 10.63 12.08 -13.62
C TRP A 71 11.55 11.14 -12.83
N TYR A 72 12.83 11.50 -12.68
CA TYR A 72 13.79 10.66 -11.97
C TYR A 72 13.47 10.52 -10.47
N GLU A 73 13.03 11.59 -9.83
CA GLU A 73 12.59 11.50 -8.42
C GLU A 73 11.38 10.56 -8.25
N THR A 74 10.45 10.57 -9.19
CA THR A 74 9.32 9.63 -9.17
C THR A 74 9.82 8.19 -9.29
N MET A 75 10.71 7.90 -10.24
CA MET A 75 11.30 6.56 -10.39
C MET A 75 12.03 6.13 -9.12
N LYS A 76 12.88 6.98 -8.56
CA LYS A 76 13.64 6.71 -7.34
C LYS A 76 12.71 6.41 -6.15
N ARG A 77 11.67 7.21 -5.97
CA ARG A 77 10.70 7.00 -4.89
C ARG A 77 9.86 5.74 -5.04
N THR A 78 9.68 5.26 -6.26
CA THR A 78 8.98 4.00 -6.51
C THR A 78 9.69 2.82 -5.85
N TYR A 79 11.02 2.81 -5.80
CA TYR A 79 11.80 1.77 -5.15
C TYR A 79 11.61 1.72 -3.62
N TYR A 80 11.04 2.75 -3.01
CA TYR A 80 10.70 2.72 -1.59
C TYR A 80 9.68 1.64 -1.24
N MET A 81 8.88 1.19 -2.20
CA MET A 81 7.98 0.04 -2.03
C MET A 81 8.73 -1.21 -1.54
N GLU A 82 9.96 -1.45 -1.99
CA GLU A 82 10.76 -2.60 -1.55
C GLU A 82 11.06 -2.55 -0.05
N GLU A 83 11.45 -1.37 0.46
CA GLU A 83 11.64 -1.16 1.90
C GLU A 83 10.34 -1.39 2.67
N LEU A 84 9.23 -0.83 2.19
CA LEU A 84 7.94 -0.95 2.84
C LEU A 84 7.49 -2.41 2.98
N VAL A 85 7.48 -3.17 1.89
CA VAL A 85 7.06 -4.58 1.94
C VAL A 85 7.99 -5.42 2.78
N THR A 86 9.30 -5.14 2.75
CA THR A 86 10.29 -5.85 3.55
C THR A 86 10.11 -5.59 5.04
N ARG A 87 9.98 -4.32 5.45
CA ARG A 87 9.90 -3.96 6.87
C ARG A 87 8.54 -4.32 7.48
N HIS A 88 7.43 -4.05 6.79
CA HIS A 88 6.11 -4.50 7.26
C HIS A 88 6.04 -6.03 7.30
N GLY A 89 6.60 -6.71 6.30
CA GLY A 89 6.68 -8.17 6.26
C GLY A 89 7.46 -8.74 7.45
N ALA A 90 8.59 -8.16 7.81
CA ALA A 90 9.36 -8.58 8.98
C ALA A 90 8.58 -8.41 10.30
N ILE A 91 7.76 -7.36 10.41
CA ILE A 91 6.87 -7.20 11.57
C ILE A 91 5.77 -8.26 11.54
N MET A 92 5.18 -8.53 10.38
CA MET A 92 4.16 -9.57 10.24
C MET A 92 4.72 -10.95 10.61
N ASP A 93 5.90 -11.32 10.13
CA ASP A 93 6.58 -12.60 10.43
C ASP A 93 6.84 -12.79 11.93
N LYS A 94 7.07 -11.72 12.68
CA LYS A 94 7.23 -11.75 14.14
C LYS A 94 5.96 -12.23 14.86
N TYR A 95 4.79 -11.84 14.37
CA TYR A 95 3.50 -12.15 14.99
C TYR A 95 2.76 -13.32 14.32
N ASP A 96 3.06 -13.60 13.08
CA ASP A 96 2.48 -14.69 12.28
C ASP A 96 3.58 -15.48 11.55
N PRO A 97 4.41 -16.25 12.27
CA PRO A 97 5.51 -17.02 11.69
C PRO A 97 5.02 -18.10 10.72
N GLU A 98 3.77 -18.50 10.79
CA GLU A 98 3.15 -19.46 9.87
C GLU A 98 2.63 -18.81 8.57
N LYS A 99 2.75 -17.48 8.44
CA LYS A 99 2.36 -16.68 7.26
C LYS A 99 0.92 -16.92 6.80
N LYS A 100 0.01 -16.98 7.75
CA LYS A 100 -1.44 -17.16 7.50
C LYS A 100 -2.14 -15.86 7.11
N VAL A 101 -1.59 -14.72 7.55
CA VAL A 101 -2.09 -13.38 7.24
C VAL A 101 -1.30 -12.83 6.07
N GLY A 102 -1.96 -12.60 4.94
CA GLY A 102 -1.31 -12.02 3.76
C GLY A 102 -1.09 -10.51 3.89
N MET A 103 -0.01 -10.00 3.30
CA MET A 103 0.11 -8.57 3.03
C MET A 103 -0.66 -8.24 1.76
N ILE A 104 -1.57 -7.27 1.84
CA ILE A 104 -2.43 -6.87 0.73
C ILE A 104 -2.08 -5.44 0.34
N VAL A 105 -1.29 -5.28 -0.70
CA VAL A 105 -0.96 -3.95 -1.25
C VAL A 105 -2.09 -3.55 -2.18
N ASP A 106 -3.14 -2.97 -1.63
CA ASP A 106 -4.41 -2.69 -2.30
C ASP A 106 -4.55 -1.25 -2.80
N GLU A 107 -3.67 -0.33 -2.36
CA GLU A 107 -3.58 1.03 -2.91
C GLU A 107 -2.12 1.39 -3.19
N TRP A 108 -1.79 1.62 -4.47
CA TRP A 108 -0.45 1.99 -4.89
C TRP A 108 -0.45 2.64 -6.28
N GLY A 109 0.68 3.20 -6.69
CA GLY A 109 0.84 3.86 -7.98
C GLY A 109 1.12 5.35 -7.84
N CYS A 110 0.83 6.12 -8.87
CA CYS A 110 1.02 7.57 -8.84
C CYS A 110 -0.19 8.31 -8.30
N TRP A 111 0.06 9.41 -7.60
CA TRP A 111 -0.96 10.37 -7.21
C TRP A 111 -0.38 11.78 -7.34
N PHE A 112 -0.96 12.57 -8.23
CA PHE A 112 -0.50 13.92 -8.53
C PHE A 112 -1.51 14.98 -8.08
N ASP A 113 -1.11 16.25 -8.17
CA ASP A 113 -2.02 17.35 -7.92
C ASP A 113 -3.09 17.44 -9.01
N VAL A 114 -4.21 18.06 -8.66
CA VAL A 114 -5.32 18.24 -9.60
C VAL A 114 -4.91 19.18 -10.72
N GLU A 115 -5.04 18.73 -11.97
CA GLU A 115 -4.72 19.54 -13.13
C GLU A 115 -5.73 20.68 -13.33
N PRO A 116 -5.27 21.88 -13.78
CA PRO A 116 -6.15 22.98 -14.09
C PRO A 116 -7.26 22.59 -15.07
N GLY A 117 -8.50 22.99 -14.78
CA GLY A 117 -9.65 22.70 -15.62
C GLY A 117 -10.24 21.29 -15.48
N THR A 118 -9.66 20.44 -14.62
CA THR A 118 -10.24 19.12 -14.30
C THR A 118 -11.16 19.21 -13.08
N ASN A 119 -12.03 18.21 -12.93
CA ASN A 119 -12.89 18.13 -11.74
C ASN A 119 -12.13 17.46 -10.58
N PRO A 120 -11.81 18.19 -9.49
CA PRO A 120 -11.05 17.66 -8.38
C PRO A 120 -11.76 16.52 -7.63
N GLY A 121 -13.11 16.49 -7.69
CA GLY A 121 -13.89 15.46 -7.01
C GLY A 121 -13.73 14.04 -7.58
N PHE A 122 -13.20 13.93 -8.80
CA PHE A 122 -12.97 12.65 -9.46
C PHE A 122 -11.51 12.18 -9.41
N LEU A 123 -10.62 12.91 -8.77
CA LEU A 123 -9.18 12.60 -8.76
C LEU A 123 -8.64 12.28 -10.17
N TYR A 124 -9.10 13.01 -11.16
CA TYR A 124 -8.71 12.78 -12.55
C TYR A 124 -7.21 13.00 -12.72
N GLN A 125 -6.52 11.99 -13.23
CA GLN A 125 -5.10 12.05 -13.52
C GLN A 125 -4.83 11.42 -14.89
N GLN A 126 -4.11 12.16 -15.73
CA GLN A 126 -3.66 11.65 -17.02
C GLN A 126 -2.47 10.73 -16.82
N ASN A 127 -2.60 9.48 -17.24
CA ASN A 127 -1.47 8.54 -17.22
C ASN A 127 -0.49 8.85 -18.35
N THR A 128 0.79 8.72 -18.03
CA THR A 128 1.91 8.90 -18.95
C THR A 128 2.83 7.67 -18.92
N MET A 129 3.91 7.69 -19.70
CA MET A 129 4.94 6.64 -19.64
C MET A 129 5.58 6.57 -18.24
N ARG A 130 5.62 7.67 -17.50
CA ARG A 130 6.10 7.71 -16.11
C ARG A 130 5.27 6.78 -15.23
N ASP A 131 3.96 6.84 -15.33
CA ASP A 131 3.04 5.98 -14.58
C ASP A 131 3.17 4.50 -14.95
N ALA A 132 3.37 4.20 -16.23
CA ALA A 132 3.58 2.84 -16.71
C ALA A 132 4.88 2.24 -16.13
N LEU A 133 5.95 3.03 -16.02
CA LEU A 133 7.22 2.59 -15.42
C LEU A 133 7.09 2.41 -13.91
N VAL A 134 6.39 3.31 -13.21
CA VAL A 134 6.07 3.14 -11.79
C VAL A 134 5.30 1.84 -11.55
N ALA A 135 4.30 1.55 -12.37
CA ALA A 135 3.57 0.30 -12.28
C ALA A 135 4.46 -0.92 -12.53
N GLY A 136 5.32 -0.88 -13.55
CA GLY A 136 6.26 -1.96 -13.86
C GLY A 136 7.26 -2.23 -12.72
N ILE A 137 7.81 -1.18 -12.13
CA ILE A 137 8.74 -1.30 -10.99
C ILE A 137 8.03 -1.91 -9.78
N ASN A 138 6.85 -1.37 -9.41
CA ASN A 138 6.09 -1.91 -8.28
C ASN A 138 5.72 -3.38 -8.49
N LEU A 139 5.24 -3.77 -9.66
CA LEU A 139 4.91 -5.16 -9.94
C LEU A 139 6.13 -6.08 -9.83
N ASN A 140 7.30 -5.65 -10.30
CA ASN A 140 8.54 -6.41 -10.15
C ASN A 140 8.93 -6.59 -8.67
N ILE A 141 8.84 -5.52 -7.87
CA ILE A 141 9.13 -5.57 -6.43
C ILE A 141 8.17 -6.54 -5.73
N LEU A 142 6.87 -6.40 -5.98
CA LEU A 142 5.84 -7.23 -5.36
C LEU A 142 5.97 -8.70 -5.73
N GLN A 143 6.37 -9.02 -6.97
CA GLN A 143 6.66 -10.41 -7.39
C GLN A 143 7.88 -11.02 -6.70
N GLN A 144 8.88 -10.21 -6.36
CA GLN A 144 10.09 -10.70 -5.68
C GLN A 144 9.89 -10.86 -4.17
N ALA A 145 8.90 -10.18 -3.60
CA ALA A 145 8.57 -10.24 -2.18
C ALA A 145 7.67 -11.45 -1.82
N LEU A 146 7.16 -12.18 -2.80
CA LEU A 146 6.37 -13.39 -2.64
C LEU A 146 7.26 -14.62 -2.55
#